data_646cdb8200f0dfea73a13a7a13a94aa9
#
_entry.id   646cdb8200f0dfea73a13a7a13a94aa9
#
_cell.length_a   1.000
_cell.length_b   1.000
_cell.length_c   1.000
_cell.angle_alpha   90.00
_cell.angle_beta   90.00
_cell.angle_gamma   90.00
#
_symmetry.space_group_name_H-M   'P 1'
#
loop_
_entity.id
_entity.type
_entity.pdbx_description
1 polymer ?
#
loop_
_entity_poly.entity_id
_entity_poly.type
_entity_poly.pdbx_seq_one_letter_code
_entity_poly.pdbx_strand_id
1 'polypeptide(L)'
;QVTLTRGTNFTLDVAPDGRIVFDLLGEIRIIPNGGGVARPISGAPPAAKRPRWSADGKSIVFQAREDGQERLWLSRPGESPARRLSDKQYFDQHPAWHPDGDRIVFSSARGETGFDLWEMDIATGLAWRLGNLPWDETEPAWSADGRNLVYVHRHADTWTLRLRSRGQPERILETSSSRLSSPSWRPDGSLVTFLRHGDDALVTEMVILSEPLLVRPLIENEDIFVAPVAWLDRQEMLYAANGLIRRRLFDSWTSRNVPFRTEIFPVAAAPRAAVSPRKLPAVDTPDERLVVRAARVFDGMGGGYRENLDIVIEQGRIVALEPQADRPGAIVVDMGDLTALPGFVDTQARLPADVEPALGPALLAFGLTTLVAETDQADALNAIWAGKEMPGPLVLGADWLLNLESVAAMSLSVDSLPTSPRGIRYEDARLTATSDPATVVSGLADSRTPGLAALLQSRQARLLRGYATALRRYAEAPQLSKQANSIVLGSAANGLPPGVGLHAELRALTGAGLDTEHALRTAGINAAAALGLSLRLGRLAPGASADIVLVDG
;
A
#
# COMPACT_ATOMS: atom_id res chain seq x y z
N GLN A 1 -29.58 11.13 -7.37
CA GLN A 1 -29.41 10.31 -8.55
C GLN A 1 -28.51 11.03 -9.54
N VAL A 2 -27.41 10.39 -9.95
CA VAL A 2 -26.47 10.92 -10.94
C VAL A 2 -26.36 9.91 -12.07
N THR A 3 -26.51 10.37 -13.30
CA THR A 3 -26.32 9.54 -14.49
C THR A 3 -24.88 9.66 -14.96
N LEU A 4 -24.18 8.54 -15.04
CA LEU A 4 -22.83 8.46 -15.59
C LEU A 4 -22.86 7.85 -16.99
N THR A 5 -22.09 8.45 -17.90
CA THR A 5 -21.83 7.97 -19.27
C THR A 5 -20.34 7.84 -19.56
N ARG A 6 -19.51 8.14 -18.55
CA ARG A 6 -18.05 8.01 -18.57
C ARG A 6 -17.57 7.50 -17.23
N GLY A 7 -16.39 6.93 -17.19
CA GLY A 7 -15.75 6.44 -15.99
C GLY A 7 -14.25 6.77 -15.96
N THR A 8 -13.59 6.51 -14.84
CA THR A 8 -12.15 6.67 -14.67
C THR A 8 -11.55 5.35 -14.19
N ASN A 9 -10.41 4.97 -14.76
CA ASN A 9 -9.62 3.82 -14.29
C ASN A 9 -10.42 2.50 -14.18
N PHE A 10 -11.30 2.23 -15.12
CA PHE A 10 -12.04 0.97 -15.17
C PHE A 10 -11.37 -0.05 -16.08
N THR A 11 -11.57 -1.33 -15.78
CA THR A 11 -11.18 -2.45 -16.63
C THR A 11 -12.42 -3.06 -17.27
N LEU A 12 -12.25 -3.73 -18.39
CA LEU A 12 -13.34 -4.37 -19.11
C LEU A 12 -12.93 -5.74 -19.66
N ASP A 13 -13.94 -6.55 -19.95
CA ASP A 13 -13.80 -7.80 -20.68
C ASP A 13 -15.06 -8.08 -21.49
N VAL A 14 -14.98 -9.00 -22.46
CA VAL A 14 -16.06 -9.31 -23.37
C VAL A 14 -16.35 -10.81 -23.40
N ALA A 15 -17.63 -11.16 -23.29
CA ALA A 15 -18.10 -12.53 -23.42
C ALA A 15 -18.17 -12.98 -24.90
N PRO A 16 -18.20 -14.29 -25.22
CA PRO A 16 -18.33 -14.79 -26.57
C PRO A 16 -19.61 -14.32 -27.32
N ASP A 17 -20.66 -13.99 -26.57
CA ASP A 17 -21.89 -13.42 -27.11
C ASP A 17 -21.85 -11.89 -27.30
N GLY A 18 -20.70 -11.27 -26.97
CA GLY A 18 -20.47 -9.86 -27.13
C GLY A 18 -20.90 -8.99 -25.93
N ARG A 19 -21.50 -9.55 -24.87
CA ARG A 19 -21.78 -8.77 -23.66
C ARG A 19 -20.46 -8.27 -23.07
N ILE A 20 -20.46 -7.03 -22.62
CA ILE A 20 -19.29 -6.38 -22.05
C ILE A 20 -19.49 -6.30 -20.53
N VAL A 21 -18.50 -6.76 -19.78
CA VAL A 21 -18.41 -6.55 -18.34
C VAL A 21 -17.34 -5.51 -18.06
N PHE A 22 -17.58 -4.62 -17.11
CA PHE A 22 -16.59 -3.64 -16.67
C PHE A 22 -16.81 -3.26 -15.22
N ASP A 23 -15.77 -2.77 -14.57
CA ASP A 23 -15.86 -2.20 -13.23
C ASP A 23 -16.00 -0.68 -13.29
N LEU A 24 -16.90 -0.15 -12.51
CA LEU A 24 -17.11 1.29 -12.40
C LEU A 24 -17.41 1.67 -10.96
N LEU A 25 -16.60 2.54 -10.38
CA LEU A 25 -16.73 3.01 -8.99
C LEU A 25 -16.80 1.88 -7.95
N GLY A 26 -16.09 0.78 -8.20
CA GLY A 26 -16.05 -0.37 -7.30
C GLY A 26 -17.23 -1.34 -7.43
N GLU A 27 -18.00 -1.24 -8.50
CA GLU A 27 -19.08 -2.17 -8.84
C GLU A 27 -18.82 -2.83 -10.19
N ILE A 28 -19.11 -4.12 -10.32
CA ILE A 28 -19.06 -4.83 -11.59
C ILE A 28 -20.40 -4.65 -12.32
N ARG A 29 -20.33 -4.22 -13.56
CA ARG A 29 -21.51 -3.91 -14.40
C ARG A 29 -21.43 -4.61 -15.74
N ILE A 30 -22.60 -4.91 -16.32
CA ILE A 30 -22.74 -5.56 -17.63
C ILE A 30 -23.57 -4.68 -18.55
N ILE A 31 -23.13 -4.59 -19.81
CA ILE A 31 -23.89 -3.98 -20.92
C ILE A 31 -23.98 -4.93 -22.11
N PRO A 32 -24.99 -4.76 -22.98
CA PRO A 32 -25.02 -5.43 -24.27
C PRO A 32 -23.87 -5.03 -25.20
N ASN A 33 -23.58 -5.82 -26.21
CA ASN A 33 -22.53 -5.62 -27.21
C ASN A 33 -22.51 -4.21 -27.84
N GLY A 34 -23.68 -3.65 -28.12
CA GLY A 34 -23.84 -2.31 -28.71
C GLY A 34 -23.83 -1.15 -27.68
N GLY A 35 -23.64 -1.45 -26.43
CA GLY A 35 -23.78 -0.48 -25.34
C GLY A 35 -25.18 -0.43 -24.73
N GLY A 36 -25.46 0.57 -23.89
CA GLY A 36 -26.77 0.78 -23.29
C GLY A 36 -26.74 0.96 -21.78
N VAL A 37 -27.77 0.49 -21.07
CA VAL A 37 -27.85 0.62 -19.61
C VAL A 37 -26.93 -0.40 -18.94
N ALA A 38 -25.99 0.11 -18.16
CA ALA A 38 -25.05 -0.71 -17.38
C ALA A 38 -25.71 -1.20 -16.08
N ARG A 39 -25.94 -2.50 -16.01
CA ARG A 39 -26.58 -3.14 -14.86
C ARG A 39 -25.56 -3.77 -13.92
N PRO A 40 -25.61 -3.50 -12.62
CA PRO A 40 -24.72 -4.13 -11.66
C PRO A 40 -25.00 -5.63 -11.54
N ILE A 41 -23.97 -6.42 -11.24
CA ILE A 41 -24.16 -7.83 -10.84
C ILE A 41 -24.62 -7.91 -9.38
N SER A 42 -25.37 -8.96 -9.06
CA SER A 42 -25.90 -9.16 -7.71
C SER A 42 -24.85 -9.69 -6.74
N GLY A 43 -24.84 -9.17 -5.51
CA GLY A 43 -24.04 -9.69 -4.41
C GLY A 43 -22.53 -9.46 -4.52
N ALA A 44 -22.07 -8.60 -5.43
CA ALA A 44 -20.67 -8.20 -5.45
C ALA A 44 -20.37 -7.32 -4.23
N PRO A 45 -19.24 -7.55 -3.53
CA PRO A 45 -18.82 -6.68 -2.45
C PRO A 45 -18.38 -5.32 -2.99
N PRO A 46 -18.31 -4.27 -2.14
CA PRO A 46 -17.77 -2.98 -2.55
C PRO A 46 -16.29 -3.09 -2.98
N ALA A 47 -15.85 -2.14 -3.79
CA ALA A 47 -14.50 -2.10 -4.37
C ALA A 47 -14.17 -3.30 -5.29
N ALA A 48 -15.19 -3.86 -5.94
CA ALA A 48 -15.03 -4.91 -6.95
C ALA A 48 -14.42 -4.33 -8.24
N LYS A 49 -13.46 -5.06 -8.83
CA LYS A 49 -12.71 -4.63 -10.02
C LYS A 49 -12.12 -5.81 -10.80
N ARG A 50 -11.61 -5.52 -11.99
CA ARG A 50 -10.92 -6.47 -12.88
C ARG A 50 -11.77 -7.71 -13.21
N PRO A 51 -12.99 -7.54 -13.72
CA PRO A 51 -13.83 -8.67 -14.11
C PRO A 51 -13.25 -9.40 -15.33
N ARG A 52 -13.46 -10.74 -15.37
CA ARG A 52 -13.13 -11.61 -16.51
C ARG A 52 -14.24 -12.60 -16.74
N TRP A 53 -14.71 -12.67 -17.97
CA TRP A 53 -15.67 -13.67 -18.41
C TRP A 53 -15.02 -15.06 -18.56
N SER A 54 -15.74 -16.09 -18.15
CA SER A 54 -15.41 -17.46 -18.56
C SER A 54 -15.60 -17.65 -20.07
N ALA A 55 -14.89 -18.63 -20.64
CA ALA A 55 -14.93 -18.91 -22.07
C ALA A 55 -16.35 -19.25 -22.60
N ASP A 56 -17.23 -19.76 -21.74
CA ASP A 56 -18.64 -20.04 -22.08
C ASP A 56 -19.58 -18.83 -21.87
N GLY A 57 -19.07 -17.71 -21.38
CA GLY A 57 -19.83 -16.48 -21.12
C GLY A 57 -20.86 -16.57 -19.99
N LYS A 58 -20.78 -17.57 -19.11
CA LYS A 58 -21.76 -17.76 -18.02
C LYS A 58 -21.28 -17.26 -16.68
N SER A 59 -19.98 -17.24 -16.46
CA SER A 59 -19.37 -16.88 -15.17
C SER A 59 -18.44 -15.68 -15.32
N ILE A 60 -18.36 -14.88 -14.25
CA ILE A 60 -17.42 -13.76 -14.14
C ILE A 60 -16.58 -13.99 -12.90
N VAL A 61 -15.27 -14.05 -13.05
CA VAL A 61 -14.33 -13.94 -11.94
C VAL A 61 -13.84 -12.50 -11.81
N PHE A 62 -13.69 -12.01 -10.60
CA PHE A 62 -13.23 -10.65 -10.34
C PHE A 62 -12.53 -10.58 -9.00
N GLN A 63 -11.84 -9.48 -8.75
CA GLN A 63 -11.26 -9.22 -7.44
C GLN A 63 -12.01 -8.10 -6.73
N ALA A 64 -12.08 -8.19 -5.41
CA ALA A 64 -12.64 -7.15 -4.58
C ALA A 64 -11.91 -7.07 -3.24
N ARG A 65 -11.92 -5.88 -2.64
CA ARG A 65 -11.29 -5.67 -1.36
C ARG A 65 -12.25 -6.03 -0.22
N GLU A 66 -11.79 -6.94 0.64
CA GLU A 66 -12.48 -7.31 1.88
C GLU A 66 -11.46 -7.27 3.02
N ASP A 67 -11.77 -6.59 4.12
CA ASP A 67 -10.88 -6.45 5.29
C ASP A 67 -9.46 -5.94 4.93
N GLY A 68 -9.38 -4.99 3.99
CA GLY A 68 -8.12 -4.41 3.52
C GLY A 68 -7.33 -5.25 2.54
N GLN A 69 -7.75 -6.47 2.23
CA GLN A 69 -7.05 -7.39 1.33
C GLN A 69 -7.84 -7.66 0.05
N GLU A 70 -7.15 -7.88 -1.06
CA GLU A 70 -7.79 -8.30 -2.31
C GLU A 70 -8.15 -9.79 -2.23
N ARG A 71 -9.35 -10.12 -2.69
CA ARG A 71 -9.93 -11.47 -2.72
C ARG A 71 -10.51 -11.75 -4.09
N LEU A 72 -10.55 -13.01 -4.45
CA LEU A 72 -11.20 -13.45 -5.68
C LEU A 72 -12.66 -13.84 -5.41
N TRP A 73 -13.50 -13.44 -6.33
CA TRP A 73 -14.95 -13.64 -6.29
C TRP A 73 -15.43 -14.20 -7.60
N LEU A 74 -16.51 -14.97 -7.54
CA LEU A 74 -17.19 -15.56 -8.69
C LEU A 74 -18.65 -15.11 -8.69
N SER A 75 -19.13 -14.66 -9.83
CA SER A 75 -20.54 -14.39 -10.09
C SER A 75 -21.01 -15.21 -11.27
N ARG A 76 -22.27 -15.65 -11.19
CA ARG A 76 -23.05 -16.16 -12.32
C ARG A 76 -24.25 -15.25 -12.52
N PRO A 77 -24.16 -14.26 -13.41
CA PRO A 77 -25.19 -13.26 -13.58
C PRO A 77 -26.56 -13.89 -13.90
N GLY A 78 -27.57 -13.54 -13.11
CA GLY A 78 -28.92 -14.06 -13.25
C GLY A 78 -29.22 -15.39 -12.52
N GLU A 79 -28.20 -16.06 -11.96
CA GLU A 79 -28.39 -17.33 -11.25
C GLU A 79 -28.27 -17.18 -9.72
N SER A 80 -27.17 -16.56 -9.26
CA SER A 80 -26.89 -16.46 -7.82
C SER A 80 -26.08 -15.20 -7.51
N PRO A 81 -26.15 -14.71 -6.26
CA PRO A 81 -25.23 -13.67 -5.79
C PRO A 81 -23.77 -14.10 -5.92
N ALA A 82 -22.88 -13.11 -6.03
CA ALA A 82 -21.45 -13.38 -6.08
C ALA A 82 -20.98 -14.08 -4.79
N ARG A 83 -20.10 -15.06 -4.96
CA ARG A 83 -19.48 -15.79 -3.85
C ARG A 83 -17.96 -15.62 -3.85
N ARG A 84 -17.37 -15.62 -2.67
CA ARG A 84 -15.91 -15.58 -2.53
C ARG A 84 -15.30 -16.92 -2.95
N LEU A 85 -14.17 -16.86 -3.67
CA LEU A 85 -13.37 -18.02 -4.07
C LEU A 85 -12.15 -18.20 -3.16
N SER A 86 -11.45 -17.12 -2.84
CA SER A 86 -10.18 -17.22 -2.14
C SER A 86 -10.33 -17.18 -0.62
N ASP A 87 -9.36 -17.78 0.06
CA ASP A 87 -9.29 -17.81 1.52
C ASP A 87 -9.04 -16.40 2.11
N LYS A 88 -9.47 -16.19 3.35
CA LYS A 88 -9.24 -14.94 4.09
C LYS A 88 -7.78 -14.68 4.42
N GLN A 89 -6.94 -15.70 4.43
CA GLN A 89 -5.53 -15.59 4.85
C GLN A 89 -4.61 -14.99 3.80
N TYR A 90 -4.99 -15.02 2.52
CA TYR A 90 -4.08 -14.68 1.43
C TYR A 90 -4.54 -13.45 0.65
N PHE A 91 -3.56 -12.79 0.04
CA PHE A 91 -3.78 -11.70 -0.89
C PHE A 91 -3.77 -12.26 -2.31
N ASP A 92 -4.95 -12.34 -2.93
CA ASP A 92 -5.14 -12.91 -4.25
C ASP A 92 -5.68 -11.85 -5.22
N GLN A 93 -5.05 -11.71 -6.40
CA GLN A 93 -5.39 -10.68 -7.38
C GLN A 93 -5.15 -11.14 -8.82
N HIS A 94 -5.59 -10.34 -9.79
CA HIS A 94 -5.39 -10.56 -11.22
C HIS A 94 -5.90 -11.92 -11.71
N PRO A 95 -7.17 -12.27 -11.47
CA PRO A 95 -7.70 -13.53 -11.94
C PRO A 95 -7.83 -13.56 -13.45
N ALA A 96 -7.56 -14.71 -14.06
CA ALA A 96 -7.81 -15.01 -15.46
C ALA A 96 -8.30 -16.45 -15.60
N TRP A 97 -9.26 -16.68 -16.49
CA TRP A 97 -9.79 -18.01 -16.73
C TRP A 97 -8.82 -18.87 -17.54
N HIS A 98 -8.71 -20.13 -17.19
CA HIS A 98 -8.25 -21.14 -18.11
C HIS A 98 -9.36 -21.42 -19.13
N PRO A 99 -9.06 -21.66 -20.44
CA PRO A 99 -10.10 -21.81 -21.45
C PRO A 99 -11.02 -23.02 -21.26
N ASP A 100 -10.64 -24.00 -20.42
CA ASP A 100 -11.52 -25.13 -20.07
C ASP A 100 -12.75 -24.71 -19.26
N GLY A 101 -12.71 -23.49 -18.64
CA GLY A 101 -13.80 -22.96 -17.84
C GLY A 101 -13.89 -23.49 -16.42
N ASP A 102 -13.08 -24.48 -16.06
CA ASP A 102 -13.09 -25.12 -14.73
C ASP A 102 -12.05 -24.53 -13.78
N ARG A 103 -11.06 -23.82 -14.31
CA ARG A 103 -9.92 -23.31 -13.54
C ARG A 103 -9.68 -21.83 -13.80
N ILE A 104 -9.10 -21.19 -12.80
CA ILE A 104 -8.56 -19.82 -12.88
C ILE A 104 -7.10 -19.82 -12.52
N VAL A 105 -6.32 -18.95 -13.16
CA VAL A 105 -4.97 -18.58 -12.75
C VAL A 105 -5.01 -17.18 -12.13
N PHE A 106 -4.19 -16.93 -11.14
CA PHE A 106 -4.15 -15.65 -10.43
C PHE A 106 -2.80 -15.43 -9.78
N SER A 107 -2.55 -14.19 -9.39
CA SER A 107 -1.36 -13.82 -8.62
C SER A 107 -1.69 -13.87 -7.14
N SER A 108 -0.90 -14.62 -6.38
CA SER A 108 -1.10 -14.77 -4.94
C SER A 108 0.17 -14.49 -4.18
N ALA A 109 -0.01 -13.79 -3.08
CA ALA A 109 1.06 -13.58 -2.12
C ALA A 109 1.22 -14.76 -1.12
N ARG A 110 0.82 -15.99 -1.43
CA ARG A 110 0.98 -17.21 -0.62
C ARG A 110 2.42 -17.72 -0.55
N GLY A 111 3.28 -17.31 -1.48
CA GLY A 111 4.71 -17.68 -1.52
C GLY A 111 5.56 -16.89 -0.53
N GLU A 112 6.83 -17.25 -0.38
CA GLU A 112 7.75 -16.63 0.57
C GLU A 112 8.37 -15.31 0.05
N THR A 113 8.41 -15.11 -1.27
CA THR A 113 9.24 -14.07 -1.90
C THR A 113 8.49 -13.04 -2.74
N GLY A 114 7.19 -12.91 -2.62
CA GLY A 114 6.39 -11.96 -3.39
C GLY A 114 5.10 -12.57 -3.93
N PHE A 115 4.65 -12.09 -5.08
CA PHE A 115 3.52 -12.70 -5.78
C PHE A 115 4.00 -13.81 -6.70
N ASP A 116 3.38 -14.97 -6.56
CA ASP A 116 3.55 -16.10 -7.47
C ASP A 116 2.26 -16.36 -8.26
N LEU A 117 2.38 -17.07 -9.37
CA LEU A 117 1.23 -17.58 -10.08
C LEU A 117 0.69 -18.84 -9.41
N TRP A 118 -0.60 -18.83 -9.17
CA TRP A 118 -1.37 -19.96 -8.63
C TRP A 118 -2.52 -20.29 -9.56
N GLU A 119 -2.89 -21.54 -9.62
CA GLU A 119 -4.08 -22.01 -10.31
C GLU A 119 -5.04 -22.61 -9.30
N MET A 120 -6.35 -22.42 -9.52
CA MET A 120 -7.41 -22.92 -8.64
C MET A 120 -8.49 -23.60 -9.46
N ASP A 121 -8.89 -24.79 -9.02
CA ASP A 121 -10.09 -25.46 -9.49
C ASP A 121 -11.34 -24.80 -8.85
N ILE A 122 -12.25 -24.35 -9.69
CA ILE A 122 -13.43 -23.56 -9.25
C ILE A 122 -14.44 -24.39 -8.45
N ALA A 123 -14.55 -25.68 -8.78
CA ALA A 123 -15.53 -26.57 -8.15
C ALA A 123 -15.08 -27.00 -6.74
N THR A 124 -13.80 -27.32 -6.59
CA THR A 124 -13.23 -27.82 -5.33
C THR A 124 -12.62 -26.72 -4.47
N GLY A 125 -12.23 -25.59 -5.06
CA GLY A 125 -11.49 -24.52 -4.39
C GLY A 125 -10.02 -24.88 -4.09
N LEU A 126 -9.54 -26.03 -4.55
CA LEU A 126 -8.14 -26.42 -4.38
C LEU A 126 -7.25 -25.55 -5.27
N ALA A 127 -6.19 -25.02 -4.68
CA ALA A 127 -5.23 -24.17 -5.37
C ALA A 127 -3.82 -24.76 -5.27
N TRP A 128 -3.06 -24.64 -6.37
CA TRP A 128 -1.65 -25.06 -6.45
C TRP A 128 -0.79 -24.01 -7.12
N ARG A 129 0.47 -23.98 -6.76
CA ARG A 129 1.44 -23.03 -7.27
C ARG A 129 1.88 -23.42 -8.68
N LEU A 130 1.85 -22.49 -9.62
CA LEU A 130 2.36 -22.66 -10.98
C LEU A 130 3.77 -22.10 -11.14
N GLY A 131 4.05 -20.95 -10.52
CA GLY A 131 5.30 -20.23 -10.62
C GLY A 131 6.13 -20.32 -9.34
N ASN A 132 7.45 -20.16 -9.47
CA ASN A 132 8.38 -20.14 -8.35
C ASN A 132 9.63 -19.27 -8.65
N LEU A 133 9.53 -18.36 -9.60
CA LEU A 133 10.64 -17.44 -9.87
C LEU A 133 10.84 -16.51 -8.66
N PRO A 134 12.08 -16.12 -8.37
CA PRO A 134 12.30 -15.07 -7.37
C PRO A 134 11.61 -13.78 -7.81
N TRP A 135 11.05 -13.03 -6.84
CA TRP A 135 10.28 -11.79 -7.05
C TRP A 135 8.84 -12.03 -7.55
N ASP A 136 8.25 -11.04 -8.22
CA ASP A 136 6.83 -11.04 -8.51
C ASP A 136 6.50 -11.64 -9.87
N GLU A 137 5.67 -12.67 -9.89
CA GLU A 137 4.97 -13.18 -11.05
C GLU A 137 3.50 -12.70 -10.98
N THR A 138 3.07 -11.87 -11.93
CA THR A 138 1.76 -11.20 -11.85
C THR A 138 1.06 -11.12 -13.20
N GLU A 139 -0.24 -10.78 -13.15
CA GLU A 139 -1.09 -10.48 -14.32
C GLU A 139 -1.06 -11.60 -15.37
N PRO A 140 -1.42 -12.84 -15.02
CA PRO A 140 -1.43 -13.96 -15.96
C PRO A 140 -2.58 -13.86 -16.97
N ALA A 141 -2.35 -14.39 -18.18
CA ALA A 141 -3.39 -14.58 -19.20
C ALA A 141 -3.12 -15.84 -20.03
N TRP A 142 -4.13 -16.73 -20.12
CA TRP A 142 -4.06 -17.92 -20.95
C TRP A 142 -4.38 -17.63 -22.41
N SER A 143 -3.68 -18.31 -23.33
CA SER A 143 -4.09 -18.38 -24.73
C SER A 143 -5.41 -19.15 -24.87
N ALA A 144 -6.18 -18.87 -25.93
CA ALA A 144 -7.49 -19.48 -26.15
C ALA A 144 -7.46 -21.01 -26.26
N ASP A 145 -6.33 -21.59 -26.64
CA ASP A 145 -6.11 -23.05 -26.72
C ASP A 145 -5.64 -23.68 -25.39
N GLY A 146 -5.39 -22.88 -24.35
CA GLY A 146 -4.93 -23.32 -23.04
C GLY A 146 -3.50 -23.91 -23.01
N ARG A 147 -2.72 -23.69 -24.06
CA ARG A 147 -1.36 -24.23 -24.14
C ARG A 147 -0.28 -23.26 -23.67
N ASN A 148 -0.59 -21.98 -23.70
CA ASN A 148 0.35 -20.90 -23.46
C ASN A 148 -0.17 -19.95 -22.38
N LEU A 149 0.66 -19.66 -21.39
CA LEU A 149 0.40 -18.71 -20.35
C LEU A 149 1.39 -17.55 -20.49
N VAL A 150 0.88 -16.34 -20.70
CA VAL A 150 1.68 -15.12 -20.65
C VAL A 150 1.49 -14.46 -19.29
N TYR A 151 2.54 -13.87 -18.74
CA TYR A 151 2.50 -13.17 -17.48
C TYR A 151 3.61 -12.13 -17.37
N VAL A 152 3.48 -11.24 -16.42
CA VAL A 152 4.49 -10.24 -16.10
C VAL A 152 5.33 -10.73 -14.93
N HIS A 153 6.64 -10.74 -15.11
CA HIS A 153 7.61 -10.99 -14.04
C HIS A 153 8.42 -9.74 -13.79
N ARG A 154 8.62 -9.44 -12.53
CA ARG A 154 9.45 -8.34 -12.09
C ARG A 154 10.61 -8.85 -11.28
N HIS A 155 11.81 -8.43 -11.63
CA HIS A 155 13.05 -8.70 -10.90
C HIS A 155 13.81 -7.39 -10.70
N ALA A 156 13.91 -6.92 -9.47
CA ALA A 156 14.45 -5.60 -9.15
C ALA A 156 13.78 -4.47 -9.98
N ASP A 157 14.54 -3.77 -10.77
CA ASP A 157 14.05 -2.68 -11.63
C ASP A 157 13.76 -3.13 -13.07
N THR A 158 13.81 -4.45 -13.33
CA THR A 158 13.57 -5.02 -14.64
C THR A 158 12.21 -5.71 -14.68
N TRP A 159 11.42 -5.36 -15.67
CA TRP A 159 10.14 -5.98 -15.99
C TRP A 159 10.29 -6.85 -17.21
N THR A 160 9.73 -8.05 -17.17
CA THR A 160 9.72 -8.95 -18.32
C THR A 160 8.31 -9.46 -18.58
N LEU A 161 7.92 -9.48 -19.85
CA LEU A 161 6.76 -10.23 -20.33
C LEU A 161 7.24 -11.62 -20.67
N ARG A 162 6.71 -12.65 -19.99
CA ARG A 162 7.14 -14.02 -20.11
C ARG A 162 6.05 -14.91 -20.68
N LEU A 163 6.50 -15.90 -21.44
CA LEU A 163 5.67 -16.93 -22.04
C LEU A 163 6.07 -18.29 -21.50
N ARG A 164 5.13 -18.96 -20.87
CA ARG A 164 5.22 -20.35 -20.44
C ARG A 164 4.37 -21.22 -21.36
N SER A 165 4.99 -22.13 -22.10
CA SER A 165 4.31 -23.10 -22.95
C SER A 165 4.50 -24.50 -22.36
N ARG A 166 3.46 -25.33 -22.43
CA ARG A 166 3.51 -26.68 -21.87
C ARG A 166 4.62 -27.50 -22.50
N GLY A 167 5.55 -27.99 -21.66
CA GLY A 167 6.66 -28.85 -22.09
C GLY A 167 7.78 -28.11 -22.83
N GLN A 168 7.79 -26.79 -22.84
CA GLN A 168 8.83 -25.97 -23.44
C GLN A 168 9.52 -25.11 -22.36
N PRO A 169 10.78 -24.72 -22.56
CA PRO A 169 11.42 -23.69 -21.73
C PRO A 169 10.65 -22.37 -21.81
N GLU A 170 10.64 -21.64 -20.72
CA GLU A 170 10.06 -20.28 -20.71
C GLU A 170 10.81 -19.35 -21.66
N ARG A 171 10.04 -18.51 -22.35
CA ARG A 171 10.57 -17.48 -23.25
C ARG A 171 10.29 -16.09 -22.68
N ILE A 172 11.26 -15.21 -22.81
CA ILE A 172 11.06 -13.78 -22.57
C ILE A 172 10.58 -13.16 -23.89
N LEU A 173 9.41 -12.57 -23.87
CA LEU A 173 8.82 -11.89 -25.02
C LEU A 173 9.26 -10.43 -25.11
N GLU A 174 9.43 -9.78 -23.94
CA GLU A 174 9.84 -8.39 -23.83
C GLU A 174 10.58 -8.15 -22.53
N THR A 175 11.53 -7.23 -22.52
CA THR A 175 12.29 -6.77 -21.35
C THR A 175 12.29 -5.25 -21.30
N SER A 176 12.04 -4.68 -20.12
CA SER A 176 11.94 -3.22 -19.97
C SER A 176 12.38 -2.77 -18.57
N SER A 177 12.99 -1.58 -18.50
CA SER A 177 13.14 -0.83 -17.25
C SER A 177 11.84 -0.15 -16.82
N SER A 178 10.94 0.12 -17.77
CA SER A 178 9.60 0.63 -17.48
C SER A 178 8.66 -0.52 -17.14
N ARG A 179 7.67 -0.25 -16.27
CA ARG A 179 6.67 -1.26 -15.89
C ARG A 179 5.92 -1.78 -17.11
N LEU A 180 5.81 -3.10 -17.19
CA LEU A 180 4.90 -3.81 -18.09
C LEU A 180 3.68 -4.29 -17.31
N SER A 181 2.50 -4.32 -17.96
CA SER A 181 1.25 -4.75 -17.31
C SER A 181 0.19 -5.18 -18.32
N SER A 182 -0.89 -5.78 -17.82
CA SER A 182 -2.14 -6.02 -18.56
C SER A 182 -1.95 -6.82 -19.86
N PRO A 183 -1.24 -7.96 -19.84
CA PRO A 183 -1.10 -8.80 -21.03
C PRO A 183 -2.44 -9.40 -21.44
N SER A 184 -2.66 -9.54 -22.74
CA SER A 184 -3.84 -10.17 -23.32
C SER A 184 -3.52 -10.83 -24.65
N TRP A 185 -4.05 -12.02 -24.86
CA TRP A 185 -3.89 -12.76 -26.11
C TRP A 185 -4.87 -12.31 -27.19
N ARG A 186 -4.42 -12.15 -28.42
CA ARG A 186 -5.33 -12.23 -29.57
C ARG A 186 -5.84 -13.67 -29.69
N PRO A 187 -7.13 -13.89 -29.99
CA PRO A 187 -7.72 -15.23 -29.93
C PRO A 187 -7.06 -16.28 -30.81
N ASP A 188 -6.39 -15.90 -31.91
CA ASP A 188 -5.67 -16.79 -32.80
C ASP A 188 -4.26 -17.19 -32.28
N GLY A 189 -3.85 -16.66 -31.14
CA GLY A 189 -2.57 -16.96 -30.52
C GLY A 189 -1.35 -16.36 -31.20
N SER A 190 -1.51 -15.51 -32.21
CA SER A 190 -0.39 -14.99 -33.02
C SER A 190 0.35 -13.81 -32.38
N LEU A 191 -0.30 -13.13 -31.44
CA LEU A 191 0.30 -12.01 -30.72
C LEU A 191 -0.27 -11.85 -29.31
N VAL A 192 0.47 -11.13 -28.49
CA VAL A 192 0.08 -10.68 -27.15
C VAL A 192 0.13 -9.16 -27.12
N THR A 193 -0.93 -8.52 -26.63
CA THR A 193 -0.93 -7.09 -26.30
C THR A 193 -0.57 -6.89 -24.84
N PHE A 194 0.07 -5.76 -24.51
CA PHE A 194 0.42 -5.40 -23.13
C PHE A 194 0.54 -3.88 -23.01
N LEU A 195 0.57 -3.37 -21.78
CA LEU A 195 0.80 -1.96 -21.51
C LEU A 195 2.25 -1.73 -21.09
N ARG A 196 2.88 -0.72 -21.69
CA ARG A 196 4.13 -0.12 -21.21
C ARG A 196 3.80 1.19 -20.49
N HIS A 197 4.30 1.33 -19.27
CA HIS A 197 4.16 2.56 -18.50
C HIS A 197 5.37 3.45 -18.82
N GLY A 198 5.20 4.42 -19.74
CA GLY A 198 6.18 5.47 -20.00
C GLY A 198 6.18 6.54 -18.91
N ASP A 199 7.11 7.47 -19.00
CA ASP A 199 7.24 8.57 -18.02
C ASP A 199 6.01 9.49 -18.05
N ASP A 200 5.49 9.80 -19.22
CA ASP A 200 4.38 10.74 -19.41
C ASP A 200 3.05 10.06 -19.78
N ALA A 201 3.06 8.86 -20.33
CA ALA A 201 1.87 8.20 -20.87
C ALA A 201 1.95 6.68 -20.83
N LEU A 202 0.77 6.05 -20.82
CA LEU A 202 0.60 4.62 -21.09
C LEU A 202 0.55 4.37 -22.60
N VAL A 203 1.24 3.34 -23.06
CA VAL A 203 1.17 2.87 -24.44
C VAL A 203 0.72 1.42 -24.47
N THR A 204 -0.30 1.10 -25.27
CA THR A 204 -0.59 -0.30 -25.55
C THR A 204 0.30 -0.77 -26.68
N GLU A 205 1.12 -1.75 -26.39
CA GLU A 205 2.00 -2.42 -27.36
C GLU A 205 1.51 -3.83 -27.65
N MET A 206 2.01 -4.39 -28.74
CA MET A 206 1.84 -5.80 -29.08
C MET A 206 3.18 -6.43 -29.38
N VAL A 207 3.36 -7.68 -28.96
CA VAL A 207 4.44 -8.54 -29.40
C VAL A 207 3.87 -9.62 -30.33
N ILE A 208 4.34 -9.62 -31.57
CA ILE A 208 4.01 -10.63 -32.58
C ILE A 208 4.96 -11.81 -32.38
N LEU A 209 4.37 -13.01 -32.23
CA LEU A 209 5.11 -14.26 -31.96
C LEU A 209 5.73 -14.86 -33.22
N SER A 210 6.46 -14.03 -33.98
CA SER A 210 7.27 -14.44 -35.14
C SER A 210 8.71 -14.72 -34.72
N GLU A 211 9.51 -15.23 -35.64
CA GLU A 211 10.96 -15.34 -35.45
C GLU A 211 11.67 -14.42 -36.48
N PRO A 212 12.31 -13.35 -36.02
CA PRO A 212 12.42 -12.87 -34.65
C PRO A 212 11.10 -12.27 -34.09
N LEU A 213 11.01 -12.15 -32.76
CA LEU A 213 9.91 -11.45 -32.10
C LEU A 213 9.86 -9.97 -32.58
N LEU A 214 8.64 -9.48 -32.78
CA LEU A 214 8.45 -8.11 -33.22
C LEU A 214 7.50 -7.37 -32.28
N VAL A 215 8.03 -6.36 -31.58
CA VAL A 215 7.27 -5.47 -30.70
C VAL A 215 6.90 -4.19 -31.46
N ARG A 216 5.64 -3.78 -31.38
CA ARG A 216 5.12 -2.55 -32.01
C ARG A 216 4.05 -1.89 -31.14
N PRO A 217 3.96 -0.55 -31.17
CA PRO A 217 2.81 0.14 -30.58
C PRO A 217 1.52 -0.25 -31.29
N LEU A 218 0.43 -0.36 -30.53
CA LEU A 218 -0.90 -0.67 -31.02
C LEU A 218 -1.89 0.47 -30.78
N ILE A 219 -1.87 1.09 -29.59
CA ILE A 219 -2.71 2.23 -29.24
C ILE A 219 -1.82 3.28 -28.59
N GLU A 220 -1.82 4.46 -29.21
CA GLU A 220 -1.04 5.62 -28.79
C GLU A 220 -1.92 6.88 -28.79
N ASN A 221 -1.49 7.92 -28.11
CA ASN A 221 -2.13 9.23 -28.10
C ASN A 221 -3.59 9.23 -27.57
N GLU A 222 -3.95 8.25 -26.77
CA GLU A 222 -5.19 8.21 -26.00
C GLU A 222 -4.87 8.09 -24.50
N ASP A 223 -5.73 8.65 -23.64
CA ASP A 223 -5.64 8.44 -22.18
C ASP A 223 -6.13 7.03 -21.84
N ILE A 224 -5.21 6.06 -21.98
CA ILE A 224 -5.47 4.63 -21.83
C ILE A 224 -5.51 4.28 -20.35
N PHE A 225 -6.45 3.44 -19.94
CA PHE A 225 -6.51 2.95 -18.58
C PHE A 225 -5.71 1.65 -18.40
N VAL A 226 -5.27 1.38 -17.16
CA VAL A 226 -4.52 0.15 -16.81
C VAL A 226 -5.46 -1.05 -16.87
N ALA A 227 -5.73 -1.50 -18.08
CA ALA A 227 -6.62 -2.60 -18.41
C ALA A 227 -6.08 -3.37 -19.61
N PRO A 228 -6.24 -4.70 -19.68
CA PRO A 228 -5.90 -5.44 -20.90
C PRO A 228 -6.91 -5.13 -22.01
N VAL A 229 -6.45 -5.27 -23.22
CA VAL A 229 -7.32 -5.25 -24.39
C VAL A 229 -8.25 -6.47 -24.34
N ALA A 230 -9.54 -6.27 -24.51
CA ALA A 230 -10.52 -7.35 -24.63
C ALA A 230 -10.82 -7.62 -26.10
N TRP A 231 -10.53 -8.82 -26.57
CA TRP A 231 -10.71 -9.22 -27.96
C TRP A 231 -12.08 -9.87 -28.16
N LEU A 232 -12.88 -9.37 -29.11
CA LEU A 232 -14.10 -10.02 -29.55
C LEU A 232 -13.77 -11.20 -30.46
N ASP A 233 -12.83 -10.97 -31.39
CA ASP A 233 -12.28 -11.95 -32.30
C ASP A 233 -10.86 -11.54 -32.73
N ARG A 234 -10.30 -12.15 -33.76
CA ARG A 234 -8.94 -11.80 -34.22
C ARG A 234 -8.84 -10.41 -34.88
N GLN A 235 -9.95 -9.78 -35.17
CA GLN A 235 -10.03 -8.51 -35.91
C GLN A 235 -10.56 -7.36 -35.08
N GLU A 236 -11.46 -7.61 -34.12
CA GLU A 236 -12.14 -6.57 -33.36
C GLU A 236 -11.77 -6.62 -31.87
N MET A 237 -11.45 -5.47 -31.32
CA MET A 237 -11.05 -5.33 -29.92
C MET A 237 -11.75 -4.18 -29.22
N LEU A 238 -11.85 -4.31 -27.89
CA LEU A 238 -12.33 -3.29 -26.97
C LEU A 238 -11.20 -2.87 -26.02
N TYR A 239 -11.18 -1.61 -25.64
CA TYR A 239 -10.28 -1.08 -24.62
C TYR A 239 -10.89 0.12 -23.91
N ALA A 240 -10.34 0.47 -22.76
CA ALA A 240 -10.78 1.60 -21.96
C ALA A 240 -9.81 2.79 -22.14
N ALA A 241 -10.34 3.90 -22.66
CA ALA A 241 -9.56 5.13 -22.84
C ALA A 241 -10.46 6.37 -22.81
N ASN A 242 -9.92 7.50 -22.37
CA ASN A 242 -10.62 8.80 -22.33
C ASN A 242 -11.97 8.76 -21.55
N GLY A 243 -12.07 7.86 -20.56
CA GLY A 243 -13.30 7.65 -19.81
C GLY A 243 -14.37 6.83 -20.52
N LEU A 244 -14.07 6.23 -21.66
CA LEU A 244 -15.02 5.56 -22.56
C LEU A 244 -14.60 4.12 -22.84
N ILE A 245 -15.56 3.29 -23.23
CA ILE A 245 -15.31 1.99 -23.85
C ILE A 245 -15.12 2.25 -25.34
N ARG A 246 -13.94 1.93 -25.84
CA ARG A 246 -13.54 2.11 -27.23
C ARG A 246 -13.60 0.77 -27.96
N ARG A 247 -14.08 0.76 -29.18
CA ARG A 247 -14.11 -0.40 -30.06
C ARG A 247 -13.37 -0.09 -31.34
N ARG A 248 -12.44 -0.97 -31.75
CA ARG A 248 -11.58 -0.76 -32.92
C ARG A 248 -11.31 -2.06 -33.66
N LEU A 249 -11.24 -1.99 -34.97
CA LEU A 249 -10.65 -3.07 -35.76
C LEU A 249 -9.13 -3.05 -35.64
N PHE A 250 -8.50 -4.22 -35.64
CA PHE A 250 -7.07 -4.37 -35.46
C PHE A 250 -6.24 -3.60 -36.48
N ASP A 251 -6.65 -3.61 -37.72
CA ASP A 251 -6.00 -2.94 -38.88
C ASP A 251 -6.48 -1.50 -39.10
N SER A 252 -7.32 -0.96 -38.24
CA SER A 252 -7.84 0.40 -38.33
C SER A 252 -7.16 1.31 -37.29
N TRP A 253 -6.92 2.55 -37.67
CA TRP A 253 -6.46 3.61 -36.76
C TRP A 253 -7.60 4.37 -36.08
N THR A 254 -8.83 4.12 -36.47
CA THR A 254 -10.01 4.78 -35.92
C THR A 254 -10.76 3.87 -34.99
N SER A 255 -11.21 4.40 -33.86
CA SER A 255 -12.07 3.71 -32.92
C SER A 255 -13.44 4.39 -32.83
N ARG A 256 -14.45 3.61 -32.42
CA ARG A 256 -15.78 4.11 -32.09
C ARG A 256 -16.08 3.90 -30.61
N ASN A 257 -16.98 4.72 -30.07
CA ASN A 257 -17.43 4.55 -28.70
C ASN A 257 -18.48 3.46 -28.59
N VAL A 258 -18.42 2.66 -27.54
CA VAL A 258 -19.55 1.85 -27.08
C VAL A 258 -20.20 2.61 -25.93
N PRO A 259 -21.34 3.26 -26.15
CA PRO A 259 -21.95 4.12 -25.16
C PRO A 259 -22.53 3.29 -24.01
N PHE A 260 -22.33 3.76 -22.80
CA PHE A 260 -23.03 3.23 -21.63
C PHE A 260 -23.67 4.36 -20.83
N ARG A 261 -24.69 4.02 -20.08
CA ARG A 261 -25.27 4.88 -19.05
C ARG A 261 -25.56 4.06 -17.81
N THR A 262 -25.31 4.62 -16.67
CA THR A 262 -25.69 4.03 -15.39
C THR A 262 -26.16 5.11 -14.44
N GLU A 263 -27.11 4.75 -13.60
CA GLU A 263 -27.54 5.59 -12.50
C GLU A 263 -26.83 5.14 -11.24
N ILE A 264 -26.21 6.09 -10.57
CA ILE A 264 -25.68 5.89 -9.23
C ILE A 264 -26.54 6.69 -8.26
N PHE A 265 -26.88 6.04 -7.18
CA PHE A 265 -27.44 6.69 -6.01
C PHE A 265 -26.26 6.89 -5.06
N PRO A 266 -25.71 8.13 -4.94
CA PRO A 266 -24.71 8.37 -3.93
C PRO A 266 -25.33 7.89 -2.62
N VAL A 267 -24.81 6.84 -2.03
CA VAL A 267 -25.08 6.57 -0.62
C VAL A 267 -24.68 7.87 0.05
N ALA A 268 -25.66 8.58 0.63
CA ALA A 268 -25.34 9.72 1.46
C ALA A 268 -24.26 9.20 2.39
N ALA A 269 -23.03 9.68 2.20
CA ALA A 269 -21.95 9.35 3.13
C ALA A 269 -22.59 9.61 4.48
N ALA A 270 -22.62 8.58 5.34
CA ALA A 270 -23.03 8.80 6.73
C ALA A 270 -22.34 10.11 7.11
N PRO A 271 -23.08 11.12 7.56
CA PRO A 271 -22.49 12.42 7.76
C PRO A 271 -21.21 12.16 8.54
N ARG A 272 -20.07 12.26 7.87
CA ARG A 272 -18.81 12.38 8.58
C ARG A 272 -19.12 13.57 9.46
N ALA A 273 -19.15 13.33 10.78
CA ALA A 273 -19.23 14.43 11.73
C ALA A 273 -18.27 15.45 11.16
N ALA A 274 -18.80 16.62 10.77
CA ALA A 274 -17.98 17.62 10.12
C ALA A 274 -16.86 17.88 11.11
N VAL A 275 -15.69 17.34 10.84
CA VAL A 275 -14.51 17.62 11.63
C VAL A 275 -14.23 19.07 11.28
N SER A 276 -14.85 19.97 12.05
CA SER A 276 -14.48 21.37 12.00
C SER A 276 -13.01 21.38 12.40
N PRO A 277 -12.10 21.87 11.55
CA PRO A 277 -10.71 21.96 11.91
C PRO A 277 -10.65 22.78 13.22
N ARG A 278 -10.27 22.13 14.31
CA ARG A 278 -10.12 22.81 15.59
C ARG A 278 -9.01 23.84 15.41
N LYS A 279 -9.34 25.11 15.56
CA LYS A 279 -8.32 26.13 15.65
C LYS A 279 -7.65 25.97 17.00
N LEU A 280 -6.45 25.40 16.98
CA LEU A 280 -5.59 25.44 18.15
C LEU A 280 -5.20 26.89 18.40
N PRO A 281 -5.21 27.38 19.65
CA PRO A 281 -4.66 28.68 19.96
C PRO A 281 -3.20 28.72 19.53
N ALA A 282 -2.78 29.77 18.85
CA ALA A 282 -1.39 30.02 18.56
C ALA A 282 -0.67 30.24 19.89
N VAL A 283 0.30 29.40 20.20
CA VAL A 283 1.16 29.55 21.39
C VAL A 283 2.41 30.27 20.92
N ASP A 284 2.47 31.59 21.15
CA ASP A 284 3.57 32.42 20.64
C ASP A 284 4.86 32.36 21.46
N THR A 285 4.85 31.77 22.65
CA THR A 285 6.01 31.79 23.55
C THR A 285 6.31 30.39 24.09
N PRO A 286 7.44 29.76 23.68
CA PRO A 286 7.85 28.46 24.20
C PRO A 286 8.27 28.48 25.68
N ASP A 287 8.42 29.66 26.30
CA ASP A 287 8.85 29.84 27.69
C ASP A 287 7.69 29.92 28.69
N GLU A 288 6.45 30.08 28.21
CA GLU A 288 5.28 30.10 29.08
C GLU A 288 4.81 28.68 29.43
N ARG A 289 4.21 28.56 30.59
CA ARG A 289 3.59 27.33 31.06
C ARG A 289 2.38 27.00 30.20
N LEU A 290 2.49 25.94 29.41
CA LEU A 290 1.45 25.42 28.55
C LEU A 290 0.79 24.21 29.19
N VAL A 291 -0.52 24.12 29.15
CA VAL A 291 -1.28 22.95 29.59
C VAL A 291 -2.07 22.39 28.42
N VAL A 292 -1.79 21.17 28.03
CA VAL A 292 -2.62 20.44 27.05
C VAL A 292 -3.61 19.58 27.82
N ARG A 293 -4.88 19.90 27.71
CA ARG A 293 -5.98 19.19 28.35
C ARG A 293 -6.56 18.17 27.37
N ALA A 294 -6.57 16.89 27.73
CA ALA A 294 -7.09 15.83 26.88
C ALA A 294 -8.07 14.93 27.64
N ALA A 295 -9.12 14.48 26.96
CA ALA A 295 -10.06 13.52 27.54
C ALA A 295 -9.41 12.17 27.83
N ARG A 296 -8.49 11.76 26.95
CA ARG A 296 -7.72 10.52 27.10
C ARG A 296 -6.25 10.75 26.85
N VAL A 297 -5.40 10.07 27.61
CA VAL A 297 -3.95 10.13 27.50
C VAL A 297 -3.40 8.71 27.51
N PHE A 298 -2.69 8.34 26.46
CA PHE A 298 -1.87 7.14 26.43
C PHE A 298 -0.42 7.56 26.71
N ASP A 299 0.12 7.22 27.88
CA ASP A 299 1.45 7.68 28.29
C ASP A 299 2.62 6.91 27.66
N GLY A 300 2.32 5.81 26.95
CA GLY A 300 3.32 4.95 26.30
C GLY A 300 4.03 3.97 27.25
N MET A 301 3.81 4.05 28.57
CA MET A 301 4.54 3.25 29.55
C MET A 301 3.84 1.96 29.97
N GLY A 302 2.54 1.83 29.66
CA GLY A 302 1.70 0.68 29.99
C GLY A 302 0.66 1.04 31.05
N GLY A 303 -0.40 0.22 31.11
CA GLY A 303 -1.52 0.47 32.01
C GLY A 303 -2.73 1.09 31.32
N GLY A 304 -2.72 1.14 29.99
CA GLY A 304 -3.85 1.60 29.18
C GLY A 304 -3.97 3.11 29.09
N TYR A 305 -5.17 3.56 28.73
CA TYR A 305 -5.51 4.97 28.63
C TYR A 305 -5.92 5.53 29.98
N ARG A 306 -5.44 6.74 30.27
CA ARG A 306 -5.83 7.54 31.44
C ARG A 306 -6.77 8.65 30.99
N GLU A 307 -7.80 8.92 31.77
CA GLU A 307 -8.86 9.88 31.40
C GLU A 307 -8.69 11.22 32.12
N ASN A 308 -9.14 12.29 31.45
CA ASN A 308 -9.30 13.63 32.01
C ASN A 308 -8.04 14.19 32.65
N LEU A 309 -6.94 14.25 31.89
CA LEU A 309 -5.66 14.75 32.37
C LEU A 309 -5.27 16.08 31.75
N ASP A 310 -4.54 16.86 32.53
CA ASP A 310 -3.76 18.02 32.12
C ASP A 310 -2.28 17.58 31.95
N ILE A 311 -1.74 17.77 30.75
CA ILE A 311 -0.32 17.60 30.46
C ILE A 311 0.32 18.96 30.60
N VAL A 312 1.09 19.17 31.68
CA VAL A 312 1.73 20.43 31.98
C VAL A 312 3.12 20.48 31.35
N ILE A 313 3.36 21.53 30.56
CA ILE A 313 4.56 21.69 29.75
C ILE A 313 5.25 23.00 30.14
N GLU A 314 6.55 22.96 30.36
CA GLU A 314 7.43 24.12 30.56
C GLU A 314 8.72 23.91 29.74
N GLN A 315 9.12 24.93 29.00
CA GLN A 315 10.33 24.90 28.16
C GLN A 315 10.44 23.66 27.26
N GLY A 316 9.32 23.28 26.62
CA GLY A 316 9.26 22.12 25.72
C GLY A 316 9.36 20.75 26.40
N ARG A 317 9.24 20.69 27.74
CA ARG A 317 9.26 19.45 28.52
C ARG A 317 7.97 19.24 29.29
N ILE A 318 7.57 18.00 29.42
CA ILE A 318 6.47 17.63 30.31
C ILE A 318 7.00 17.71 31.75
N VAL A 319 6.36 18.53 32.57
CA VAL A 319 6.68 18.64 33.99
C VAL A 319 5.73 17.86 34.88
N ALA A 320 4.47 17.68 34.45
CA ALA A 320 3.49 16.90 35.18
C ALA A 320 2.39 16.33 34.26
N LEU A 321 1.78 15.22 34.68
CA LEU A 321 0.50 14.69 34.22
C LEU A 321 -0.43 14.63 35.43
N GLU A 322 -1.42 15.48 35.46
CA GLU A 322 -2.28 15.69 36.62
C GLU A 322 -3.77 15.65 36.23
N PRO A 323 -4.68 15.35 37.17
CA PRO A 323 -6.10 15.53 36.91
C PRO A 323 -6.43 16.96 36.45
N GLN A 324 -7.44 17.09 35.60
CA GLN A 324 -7.89 18.40 35.11
C GLN A 324 -8.28 19.30 36.28
N ALA A 325 -7.73 20.51 36.27
CA ALA A 325 -7.99 21.51 37.30
C ALA A 325 -8.00 22.93 36.69
N ASP A 326 -8.47 23.91 37.47
CA ASP A 326 -8.28 25.30 37.13
C ASP A 326 -6.82 25.70 37.30
N ARG A 327 -6.21 26.32 36.28
CA ARG A 327 -4.79 26.64 36.19
C ARG A 327 -4.57 28.13 35.93
N PRO A 328 -4.82 28.99 36.94
CA PRO A 328 -4.62 30.41 36.75
C PRO A 328 -3.18 30.73 36.38
N GLY A 329 -2.99 31.55 35.35
CA GLY A 329 -1.67 31.94 34.85
C GLY A 329 -1.00 30.94 33.89
N ALA A 330 -1.66 29.84 33.51
CA ALA A 330 -1.22 28.97 32.45
C ALA A 330 -2.05 29.14 31.18
N ILE A 331 -1.43 28.96 30.02
CA ILE A 331 -2.16 28.83 28.76
C ILE A 331 -2.74 27.43 28.68
N VAL A 332 -4.06 27.28 28.77
CA VAL A 332 -4.73 25.97 28.68
C VAL A 332 -5.25 25.78 27.26
N VAL A 333 -4.76 24.74 26.60
CA VAL A 333 -5.25 24.29 25.29
C VAL A 333 -6.13 23.07 25.51
N ASP A 334 -7.45 23.28 25.49
CA ASP A 334 -8.41 22.19 25.66
C ASP A 334 -8.62 21.46 24.35
N MET A 335 -8.24 20.19 24.30
CA MET A 335 -8.37 19.30 23.16
C MET A 335 -9.71 18.55 23.10
N GLY A 336 -10.58 18.78 24.08
CA GLY A 336 -11.90 18.14 24.16
C GLY A 336 -11.77 16.63 24.24
N ASP A 337 -12.44 15.92 23.31
CA ASP A 337 -12.52 14.46 23.26
C ASP A 337 -11.33 13.76 22.59
N LEU A 338 -10.31 14.51 22.15
CA LEU A 338 -9.12 13.92 21.56
C LEU A 338 -8.30 13.07 22.55
N THR A 339 -7.60 12.11 21.99
CA THR A 339 -6.63 11.28 22.72
C THR A 339 -5.22 11.81 22.48
N ALA A 340 -4.48 12.07 23.54
CA ALA A 340 -3.06 12.43 23.48
C ALA A 340 -2.19 11.19 23.53
N LEU A 341 -1.25 11.07 22.58
CA LEU A 341 -0.26 10.01 22.45
C LEU A 341 1.14 10.63 22.48
N PRO A 342 2.19 9.87 22.87
CA PRO A 342 3.57 10.27 22.62
C PRO A 342 3.83 10.42 21.12
N GLY A 343 4.72 11.33 20.75
CA GLY A 343 5.24 11.45 19.40
C GLY A 343 5.83 10.13 18.91
N PHE A 344 5.57 9.78 17.65
CA PHE A 344 6.07 8.57 17.04
C PHE A 344 7.54 8.72 16.65
N VAL A 345 8.28 7.63 16.85
CA VAL A 345 9.70 7.48 16.52
C VAL A 345 9.81 6.41 15.43
N ASP A 346 10.28 6.80 14.25
CA ASP A 346 10.61 5.88 13.17
C ASP A 346 12.08 5.56 13.21
N THR A 347 12.44 4.35 13.60
CA THR A 347 13.84 3.95 13.77
C THR A 347 14.56 3.63 12.48
N GLN A 348 13.85 3.57 11.37
CA GLN A 348 14.41 3.32 10.05
C GLN A 348 13.54 4.00 8.99
N ALA A 349 13.73 5.29 8.81
CA ALA A 349 13.04 6.07 7.79
C ALA A 349 13.90 6.21 6.53
N ARG A 350 13.28 6.19 5.35
CA ARG A 350 13.96 6.49 4.10
C ARG A 350 13.53 7.87 3.61
N LEU A 351 14.42 8.82 3.69
CA LEU A 351 14.23 10.13 3.11
C LEU A 351 14.66 10.14 1.62
N PRO A 352 14.02 10.97 0.77
CA PRO A 352 14.52 11.25 -0.57
C PRO A 352 15.95 11.83 -0.51
N ALA A 353 16.73 11.68 -1.59
CA ALA A 353 18.06 12.28 -1.67
C ALA A 353 18.00 13.81 -1.59
N ASP A 354 16.97 14.40 -2.22
CA ASP A 354 16.68 15.83 -2.16
C ASP A 354 15.44 16.04 -1.29
N VAL A 355 15.66 16.28 0.00
CA VAL A 355 14.55 16.51 0.95
C VAL A 355 14.09 17.96 0.84
N GLU A 356 12.87 18.17 0.36
CA GLU A 356 12.24 19.48 0.43
C GLU A 356 11.89 19.84 1.87
N PRO A 357 12.23 21.05 2.37
CA PRO A 357 11.89 21.48 3.73
C PRO A 357 10.40 21.36 4.08
N ALA A 358 9.52 21.52 3.09
CA ALA A 358 8.06 21.36 3.22
C ALA A 358 7.62 19.94 3.64
N LEU A 359 8.50 18.94 3.57
CA LEU A 359 8.21 17.59 4.06
C LEU A 359 8.05 17.55 5.59
N GLY A 360 8.78 18.41 6.33
CA GLY A 360 8.75 18.42 7.80
C GLY A 360 7.36 18.53 8.40
N PRO A 361 6.56 19.57 8.05
CA PRO A 361 5.18 19.69 8.53
C PRO A 361 4.30 18.50 8.16
N ALA A 362 4.50 17.89 6.98
CA ALA A 362 3.76 16.71 6.57
C ALA A 362 4.10 15.49 7.43
N LEU A 363 5.36 15.29 7.81
CA LEU A 363 5.77 14.22 8.71
C LEU A 363 5.17 14.40 10.10
N LEU A 364 5.16 15.62 10.63
CA LEU A 364 4.50 15.94 11.91
C LEU A 364 2.99 15.68 11.84
N ALA A 365 2.33 15.97 10.72
CA ALA A 365 0.90 15.66 10.53
C ALA A 365 0.60 14.15 10.57
N PHE A 366 1.59 13.29 10.29
CA PHE A 366 1.51 11.85 10.51
C PHE A 366 1.90 11.43 11.94
N GLY A 367 2.19 12.37 12.82
CA GLY A 367 2.59 12.11 14.21
C GLY A 367 4.05 11.71 14.38
N LEU A 368 4.89 11.77 13.32
CA LEU A 368 6.32 11.54 13.45
C LEU A 368 6.99 12.77 14.06
N THR A 369 7.58 12.59 15.24
CA THR A 369 8.33 13.65 15.92
C THR A 369 9.83 13.37 15.94
N THR A 370 10.23 12.12 15.69
CA THR A 370 11.63 11.72 15.57
C THR A 370 11.77 10.65 14.50
N LEU A 371 12.81 10.74 13.69
CA LEU A 371 13.14 9.70 12.71
C LEU A 371 14.66 9.47 12.65
N VAL A 372 15.03 8.21 12.41
CA VAL A 372 16.39 7.81 12.08
C VAL A 372 16.45 7.55 10.59
N ALA A 373 17.32 8.25 9.88
CA ALA A 373 17.46 8.13 8.43
C ALA A 373 18.91 8.01 8.01
N GLU A 374 19.15 7.23 6.97
CA GLU A 374 20.44 7.18 6.28
C GLU A 374 20.55 8.43 5.39
N THR A 375 21.04 9.54 5.98
CA THR A 375 21.19 10.82 5.30
C THR A 375 22.39 11.59 5.87
N ASP A 376 23.10 12.26 5.01
CA ASP A 376 24.14 13.23 5.34
C ASP A 376 23.59 14.64 5.62
N GLN A 377 22.28 14.82 5.44
CA GLN A 377 21.57 16.10 5.58
C GLN A 377 20.92 16.27 6.96
N ALA A 378 21.11 15.35 7.91
CA ALA A 378 20.41 15.37 9.19
C ALA A 378 20.56 16.70 9.93
N ASP A 379 21.79 17.25 10.04
CA ASP A 379 22.04 18.53 10.71
C ASP A 379 21.39 19.71 9.99
N ALA A 380 21.44 19.72 8.65
CA ALA A 380 20.82 20.77 7.84
C ALA A 380 19.29 20.75 7.97
N LEU A 381 18.68 19.55 7.96
CA LEU A 381 17.24 19.38 8.15
C LEU A 381 16.83 19.79 9.56
N ASN A 382 17.57 19.39 10.57
CA ASN A 382 17.29 19.78 11.96
C ASN A 382 17.37 21.31 12.14
N ALA A 383 18.34 21.98 11.50
CA ALA A 383 18.44 23.44 11.55
C ALA A 383 17.25 24.14 10.89
N ILE A 384 16.77 23.62 9.77
CA ILE A 384 15.59 24.17 9.05
C ILE A 384 14.32 23.88 9.85
N TRP A 385 14.14 22.66 10.31
CA TRP A 385 12.92 22.19 10.97
C TRP A 385 12.76 22.62 12.42
N ALA A 386 13.83 23.12 13.04
CA ALA A 386 13.75 23.79 14.34
C ALA A 386 13.05 25.17 14.25
N GLY A 387 12.88 25.71 13.04
CA GLY A 387 12.23 26.99 12.82
C GLY A 387 10.70 26.94 12.91
N LYS A 388 10.07 28.05 13.38
CA LYS A 388 8.61 28.14 13.50
C LYS A 388 7.88 28.11 12.17
N GLU A 389 8.52 28.54 11.08
CA GLU A 389 7.91 28.62 9.75
C GLU A 389 7.78 27.25 9.06
N MET A 390 8.74 26.37 9.32
CA MET A 390 8.80 25.04 8.72
C MET A 390 9.14 24.00 9.79
N PRO A 391 8.24 23.72 10.75
CA PRO A 391 8.53 22.73 11.78
C PRO A 391 8.60 21.32 11.19
N GLY A 392 9.46 20.48 11.75
CA GLY A 392 9.59 19.09 11.34
C GLY A 392 10.09 18.21 12.48
N PRO A 393 10.17 16.89 12.26
CA PRO A 393 10.67 15.95 13.23
C PRO A 393 12.18 16.11 13.46
N LEU A 394 12.65 15.67 14.63
CA LEU A 394 14.08 15.48 14.88
C LEU A 394 14.62 14.39 13.96
N VAL A 395 15.67 14.68 13.20
CA VAL A 395 16.36 13.72 12.34
C VAL A 395 17.65 13.26 13.02
N LEU A 396 17.76 11.95 13.23
CA LEU A 396 18.98 11.30 13.70
C LEU A 396 19.66 10.60 12.50
N GLY A 397 20.94 10.83 12.28
CA GLY A 397 21.70 10.14 11.23
C GLY A 397 21.82 8.63 11.53
N ALA A 398 22.01 7.82 10.49
CA ALA A 398 22.12 6.36 10.63
C ALA A 398 23.29 5.92 11.51
N ASP A 399 24.34 6.70 11.60
CA ASP A 399 25.50 6.48 12.48
C ASP A 399 25.11 6.40 13.97
N TRP A 400 23.95 6.94 14.33
CA TRP A 400 23.44 6.88 15.69
C TRP A 400 23.15 5.43 16.14
N LEU A 401 22.64 4.58 15.26
CA LEU A 401 22.34 3.17 15.57
C LEU A 401 23.59 2.32 15.80
N LEU A 402 24.73 2.73 15.26
CA LEU A 402 25.99 1.98 15.29
C LEU A 402 26.79 2.18 16.55
N ASN A 403 26.51 3.22 17.29
CA ASN A 403 27.20 3.53 18.56
C ASN A 403 26.44 3.00 19.78
N LEU A 404 25.43 2.15 19.63
CA LEU A 404 24.61 1.65 20.74
C LEU A 404 25.38 0.87 21.78
N GLU A 405 26.49 0.19 21.43
CA GLU A 405 27.36 -0.46 22.42
C GLU A 405 28.13 0.56 23.29
N SER A 406 28.39 1.76 22.77
CA SER A 406 29.05 2.83 23.50
C SER A 406 28.09 3.78 24.23
N VAL A 407 26.83 3.85 23.80
CA VAL A 407 25.80 4.76 24.33
C VAL A 407 25.26 4.30 25.70
N ALA A 408 25.32 3.00 26.00
CA ALA A 408 24.94 2.48 27.32
C ALA A 408 25.80 3.09 28.47
N ALA A 409 26.93 3.71 28.14
CA ALA A 409 27.84 4.33 29.09
C ALA A 409 27.78 5.87 29.16
N MET A 410 26.99 6.54 28.29
CA MET A 410 26.93 8.00 28.22
C MET A 410 25.53 8.54 28.51
N SER A 411 25.42 9.33 29.59
CA SER A 411 24.27 10.22 29.78
C SER A 411 24.40 11.40 28.80
N LEU A 412 23.82 11.25 27.59
CA LEU A 412 23.87 12.29 26.57
C LEU A 412 22.82 13.37 26.82
N SER A 413 23.24 14.63 26.86
CA SER A 413 22.35 15.77 26.71
C SER A 413 22.03 15.94 25.21
N VAL A 414 20.80 16.37 24.89
CA VAL A 414 20.39 16.68 23.49
C VAL A 414 21.31 17.74 22.86
N ASP A 415 21.99 18.52 23.68
CA ASP A 415 22.89 19.58 23.26
C ASP A 415 24.27 19.07 22.77
N SER A 416 24.52 17.75 22.83
CA SER A 416 25.82 17.14 22.47
C SER A 416 25.64 15.94 21.51
N LEU A 417 24.88 16.10 20.43
CA LEU A 417 24.82 15.10 19.38
C LEU A 417 26.11 15.16 18.54
N PRO A 418 26.82 14.05 18.29
CA PRO A 418 28.03 14.07 17.52
C PRO A 418 27.77 14.31 16.05
N THR A 419 28.43 15.31 15.49
CA THR A 419 28.45 15.65 14.06
C THR A 419 29.62 14.96 13.38
N SER A 420 29.55 13.73 12.95
CA SER A 420 30.49 13.24 11.92
C SER A 420 30.23 11.81 11.45
N PRO A 421 30.39 11.55 10.17
CA PRO A 421 29.98 10.31 9.54
C PRO A 421 31.10 9.26 9.50
N ARG A 422 30.80 8.04 9.88
CA ARG A 422 31.54 6.85 9.43
C ARG A 422 30.53 5.77 9.06
N GLY A 423 30.43 5.55 7.75
CA GLY A 423 29.41 4.74 7.15
C GLY A 423 29.44 3.25 7.53
N ILE A 424 28.30 2.69 7.74
CA ILE A 424 28.04 1.25 7.74
C ILE A 424 26.95 0.97 6.70
N ARG A 425 27.22 -0.03 5.87
CA ARG A 425 26.26 -0.56 4.91
C ARG A 425 25.33 -1.54 5.62
N TYR A 426 24.03 -1.29 5.52
CA TYR A 426 23.03 -2.29 5.84
C TYR A 426 22.99 -3.33 4.71
N GLU A 427 23.62 -4.47 4.92
CA GLU A 427 23.36 -5.67 4.14
C GLU A 427 22.29 -6.47 4.87
N ASP A 428 21.14 -6.67 4.18
CA ASP A 428 20.07 -7.61 4.52
C ASP A 428 19.72 -7.72 6.02
N ALA A 429 18.89 -6.80 6.53
CA ALA A 429 18.19 -7.03 7.79
C ALA A 429 17.18 -8.16 7.65
N ARG A 430 17.65 -9.40 7.62
CA ARG A 430 16.85 -10.56 8.00
C ARG A 430 16.50 -10.38 9.47
N LEU A 431 15.28 -10.74 9.85
CA LEU A 431 14.93 -11.07 11.23
C LEU A 431 15.84 -12.21 11.71
N THR A 432 17.10 -11.90 12.01
CA THR A 432 17.95 -12.80 12.77
C THR A 432 17.59 -12.55 14.22
N ALA A 433 17.06 -13.56 14.87
CA ALA A 433 17.04 -13.60 16.31
C ALA A 433 18.49 -13.45 16.77
N THR A 434 18.88 -12.23 17.14
CA THR A 434 20.13 -12.03 17.84
C THR A 434 19.94 -12.60 19.24
N SER A 435 21.00 -13.15 19.81
CA SER A 435 21.01 -13.71 21.17
C SER A 435 20.75 -12.67 22.26
N ASP A 436 20.55 -11.42 21.88
CA ASP A 436 20.14 -10.32 22.75
C ASP A 436 18.64 -10.02 22.50
N PRO A 437 17.75 -10.27 23.48
CA PRO A 437 16.31 -10.06 23.31
C PRO A 437 15.89 -8.60 23.15
N ALA A 438 16.84 -7.66 23.17
CA ALA A 438 16.53 -6.23 23.22
C ALA A 438 16.35 -5.56 21.85
N THR A 439 16.60 -6.21 20.71
CA THR A 439 16.58 -5.50 19.43
C THR A 439 16.05 -6.34 18.29
N VAL A 440 14.73 -6.51 18.24
CA VAL A 440 14.07 -6.95 17.00
C VAL A 440 13.61 -5.68 16.28
N VAL A 441 14.41 -5.18 15.36
CA VAL A 441 13.96 -4.13 14.43
C VAL A 441 13.06 -4.80 13.40
N SER A 442 11.77 -4.55 13.47
CA SER A 442 10.86 -4.99 12.43
C SER A 442 10.96 -4.05 11.24
N GLY A 443 11.97 -4.22 10.42
CA GLY A 443 11.91 -3.74 9.06
C GLY A 443 11.01 -4.70 8.29
N LEU A 444 9.78 -4.32 8.03
CA LEU A 444 8.77 -5.16 7.36
C LEU A 444 8.93 -5.23 5.86
N ALA A 445 10.04 -4.83 5.33
CA ALA A 445 10.31 -5.04 3.95
C ALA A 445 11.65 -5.70 3.76
N ASP A 446 11.62 -6.58 2.88
CA ASP A 446 12.78 -7.04 2.16
C ASP A 446 13.49 -5.79 1.56
N SER A 447 14.78 -5.58 1.89
CA SER A 447 15.65 -4.56 1.30
C SER A 447 15.71 -4.61 -0.25
N ARG A 448 15.10 -5.63 -0.81
CA ARG A 448 14.96 -5.90 -2.24
C ARG A 448 13.69 -5.31 -2.86
N THR A 449 12.86 -4.59 -2.12
CA THR A 449 11.67 -3.95 -2.70
C THR A 449 12.05 -2.61 -3.29
N PRO A 450 11.85 -2.38 -4.59
CA PRO A 450 12.27 -1.14 -5.24
C PRO A 450 11.50 0.08 -4.75
N GLY A 451 12.18 1.20 -4.81
CA GLY A 451 11.79 2.46 -4.20
C GLY A 451 10.43 3.04 -4.54
N LEU A 452 10.15 4.10 -3.86
CA LEU A 452 8.91 4.87 -3.73
C LEU A 452 8.28 5.33 -5.05
N ALA A 453 9.08 5.64 -6.09
CA ALA A 453 8.59 6.19 -7.36
C ALA A 453 7.62 5.24 -8.07
N ALA A 454 7.92 3.93 -8.08
CA ALA A 454 7.01 2.94 -8.62
C ALA A 454 5.75 2.71 -7.76
N LEU A 455 5.73 3.23 -6.53
CA LEU A 455 4.63 3.12 -5.58
C LEU A 455 3.61 4.24 -5.75
N LEU A 456 4.05 5.41 -6.13
CA LEU A 456 3.18 6.53 -6.45
C LEU A 456 2.40 6.27 -7.74
N GLN A 457 2.94 5.48 -8.65
CA GLN A 457 2.27 5.03 -9.86
C GLN A 457 1.36 3.80 -9.65
N SER A 458 1.61 2.97 -8.62
CA SER A 458 0.77 1.82 -8.26
C SER A 458 0.38 1.83 -6.77
N ARG A 459 -0.11 2.96 -6.32
CA ARG A 459 -0.36 3.33 -4.91
C ARG A 459 -1.03 2.26 -4.02
N GLN A 460 -1.78 1.32 -4.59
CA GLN A 460 -2.48 0.31 -3.81
C GLN A 460 -1.74 -1.02 -3.67
N ALA A 461 -1.05 -1.48 -4.70
CA ALA A 461 -0.50 -2.83 -4.74
C ALA A 461 0.66 -3.07 -3.78
N ARG A 462 1.46 -2.04 -3.45
CA ARG A 462 2.62 -2.17 -2.57
C ARG A 462 2.32 -1.92 -1.10
N LEU A 463 1.43 -0.98 -0.76
CA LEU A 463 0.87 -0.87 0.58
C LEU A 463 0.34 -2.23 1.04
N LEU A 464 -0.35 -2.90 0.13
CA LEU A 464 -0.93 -4.21 0.36
C LEU A 464 0.12 -5.33 0.40
N ARG A 465 1.23 -5.19 -0.32
CA ARG A 465 2.32 -6.16 -0.34
C ARG A 465 3.15 -6.12 0.95
N GLY A 466 3.57 -4.93 1.38
CA GLY A 466 4.21 -4.73 2.67
C GLY A 466 3.33 -5.22 3.81
N TYR A 467 2.05 -4.87 3.78
CA TYR A 467 1.04 -5.33 4.73
C TYR A 467 0.82 -6.84 4.72
N ALA A 468 0.69 -7.48 3.54
CA ALA A 468 0.51 -8.91 3.44
C ALA A 468 1.75 -9.71 3.85
N THR A 469 2.95 -9.19 3.54
CA THR A 469 4.22 -9.80 3.98
C THR A 469 4.39 -9.65 5.49
N ALA A 470 4.00 -8.51 6.03
CA ALA A 470 3.94 -8.26 7.46
C ALA A 470 2.98 -9.22 8.17
N LEU A 471 1.75 -9.29 7.68
CA LEU A 471 0.75 -10.20 8.25
C LEU A 471 1.23 -11.65 8.28
N ARG A 472 1.93 -12.12 7.23
CA ARG A 472 2.46 -13.48 7.22
C ARG A 472 3.57 -13.70 8.23
N ARG A 473 4.57 -12.82 8.26
CA ARG A 473 5.67 -12.92 9.22
C ARG A 473 5.16 -12.90 10.65
N TYR A 474 4.09 -12.14 10.91
CA TYR A 474 3.50 -12.07 12.24
C TYR A 474 2.51 -13.20 12.52
N ALA A 475 1.76 -13.69 11.54
CA ALA A 475 0.87 -14.86 11.70
C ALA A 475 1.64 -16.16 11.97
N GLU A 476 2.86 -16.27 11.44
CA GLU A 476 3.77 -17.39 11.69
C GLU A 476 4.57 -17.26 13.00
N ALA A 477 4.47 -16.11 13.69
CA ALA A 477 5.13 -15.86 14.96
C ALA A 477 4.13 -15.95 16.12
N PRO A 478 3.76 -17.16 16.63
CA PRO A 478 2.75 -17.32 17.70
C PRO A 478 3.17 -16.71 19.05
N GLN A 479 4.25 -15.92 19.08
CA GLN A 479 4.82 -15.34 20.29
C GLN A 479 4.96 -13.80 20.23
N LEU A 480 4.35 -13.13 19.25
CA LEU A 480 4.42 -11.66 19.13
C LEU A 480 3.99 -10.95 20.43
N SER A 481 2.92 -11.43 21.06
CA SER A 481 2.47 -10.87 22.33
C SER A 481 3.50 -11.03 23.47
N LYS A 482 4.30 -12.10 23.45
CA LYS A 482 5.37 -12.31 24.45
C LYS A 482 6.62 -11.47 24.17
N GLN A 483 6.83 -11.06 22.92
CA GLN A 483 7.96 -10.24 22.48
C GLN A 483 7.58 -8.77 22.26
N ALA A 484 6.33 -8.39 22.54
CA ALA A 484 5.80 -7.07 22.26
C ALA A 484 6.65 -5.90 22.80
N ASN A 485 7.34 -6.12 23.93
CA ASN A 485 8.20 -5.11 24.54
C ASN A 485 9.57 -4.95 23.86
N SER A 486 9.97 -5.89 22.99
CA SER A 486 11.23 -5.85 22.26
C SER A 486 11.07 -5.53 20.77
N ILE A 487 9.83 -5.37 20.28
CA ILE A 487 9.57 -4.98 18.90
C ILE A 487 9.77 -3.48 18.75
N VAL A 488 10.58 -3.09 17.78
CA VAL A 488 10.85 -1.70 17.41
C VAL A 488 10.42 -1.51 15.96
N LEU A 489 9.76 -0.39 15.66
CA LEU A 489 9.16 -0.15 14.36
C LEU A 489 10.02 0.77 13.51
N GLY A 490 10.22 0.39 12.23
CA GLY A 490 10.88 1.18 11.21
C GLY A 490 10.17 1.05 9.87
N SER A 491 10.09 2.15 9.11
CA SER A 491 9.28 2.23 7.87
C SER A 491 10.07 2.11 6.57
N ALA A 492 11.41 2.18 6.59
CA ALA A 492 12.24 2.29 5.37
C ALA A 492 12.02 1.17 4.37
N ALA A 493 11.70 0.05 4.90
CA ALA A 493 11.74 -1.17 4.15
C ALA A 493 10.45 -1.45 3.36
N ASN A 494 9.34 -0.75 3.58
CA ASN A 494 8.10 -0.94 2.80
C ASN A 494 8.00 -0.03 1.55
N GLY A 495 9.02 0.81 1.32
CA GLY A 495 9.08 1.71 0.16
C GLY A 495 8.00 2.80 0.16
N LEU A 496 7.35 3.04 1.28
CA LEU A 496 6.40 4.13 1.48
C LEU A 496 7.12 5.38 2.01
N PRO A 497 6.56 6.58 1.79
CA PRO A 497 7.06 7.77 2.48
C PRO A 497 7.06 7.54 3.98
N PRO A 498 8.04 8.09 4.72
CA PRO A 498 7.98 8.17 6.17
C PRO A 498 6.61 8.72 6.60
N GLY A 499 6.08 8.27 7.68
CA GLY A 499 4.73 8.59 8.12
C GLY A 499 3.68 7.65 7.55
N VAL A 500 3.47 7.61 6.25
CA VAL A 500 2.57 6.62 5.63
C VAL A 500 3.08 5.21 5.88
N GLY A 501 4.39 5.00 5.73
CA GLY A 501 5.06 3.74 6.02
C GLY A 501 4.88 3.30 7.46
N LEU A 502 5.09 4.21 8.42
CA LEU A 502 4.92 3.94 9.83
C LEU A 502 3.49 3.48 10.17
N HIS A 503 2.49 4.20 9.66
CA HIS A 503 1.08 3.82 9.88
C HIS A 503 0.70 2.49 9.21
N ALA A 504 1.31 2.16 8.07
CA ALA A 504 1.12 0.86 7.44
C ALA A 504 1.67 -0.28 8.31
N GLU A 505 2.84 -0.07 8.94
CA GLU A 505 3.45 -1.00 9.87
C GLU A 505 2.61 -1.20 11.13
N LEU A 506 2.15 -0.12 11.77
CA LEU A 506 1.26 -0.18 12.93
C LEU A 506 -0.01 -0.99 12.63
N ARG A 507 -0.62 -0.76 11.46
CA ARG A 507 -1.78 -1.54 11.00
C ARG A 507 -1.44 -3.00 10.75
N ALA A 508 -0.26 -3.29 10.23
CA ALA A 508 0.17 -4.66 10.00
C ALA A 508 0.36 -5.42 11.32
N LEU A 509 0.96 -4.78 12.32
CA LEU A 509 1.13 -5.35 13.66
C LEU A 509 -0.22 -5.66 14.32
N THR A 510 -1.17 -4.71 14.27
CA THR A 510 -2.51 -4.95 14.82
C THR A 510 -3.29 -6.01 14.05
N GLY A 511 -3.17 -6.03 12.72
CA GLY A 511 -3.74 -7.07 11.86
C GLY A 511 -3.16 -8.47 12.10
N ALA A 512 -1.94 -8.54 12.61
CA ALA A 512 -1.27 -9.77 13.01
C ALA A 512 -1.60 -10.22 14.45
N GLY A 513 -2.48 -9.48 15.13
CA GLY A 513 -2.98 -9.85 16.46
C GLY A 513 -2.26 -9.16 17.63
N LEU A 514 -1.37 -8.21 17.38
CA LEU A 514 -0.85 -7.36 18.44
C LEU A 514 -1.93 -6.34 18.82
N ASP A 515 -2.21 -6.18 20.10
CA ASP A 515 -3.17 -5.15 20.51
C ASP A 515 -2.66 -3.74 20.23
N THR A 516 -3.57 -2.78 20.17
CA THR A 516 -3.27 -1.41 19.78
C THR A 516 -2.25 -0.75 20.70
N GLU A 517 -2.32 -1.00 22.01
CA GLU A 517 -1.40 -0.44 22.98
C GLU A 517 0.04 -0.89 22.72
N HIS A 518 0.25 -2.20 22.56
CA HIS A 518 1.58 -2.74 22.26
C HIS A 518 2.05 -2.29 20.88
N ALA A 519 1.18 -2.19 19.89
CA ALA A 519 1.54 -1.68 18.56
C ALA A 519 2.03 -0.22 18.64
N LEU A 520 1.34 0.65 19.36
CA LEU A 520 1.76 2.05 19.55
C LEU A 520 3.10 2.15 20.29
N ARG A 521 3.37 1.28 21.25
CA ARG A 521 4.65 1.24 21.97
C ARG A 521 5.84 0.89 21.07
N THR A 522 5.63 0.14 19.99
CA THR A 522 6.70 -0.19 19.03
C THR A 522 7.26 1.05 18.32
N ALA A 523 6.40 2.06 18.06
CA ALA A 523 6.79 3.36 17.49
C ALA A 523 6.98 4.44 18.56
N GLY A 524 6.88 4.11 19.81
CA GLY A 524 7.02 5.01 20.96
C GLY A 524 8.19 4.61 21.86
N ILE A 525 7.85 4.14 23.06
CA ILE A 525 8.84 3.86 24.11
C ILE A 525 9.86 2.78 23.73
N ASN A 526 9.44 1.74 22.95
CA ASN A 526 10.37 0.69 22.52
C ASN A 526 11.41 1.26 21.55
N ALA A 527 10.95 2.08 20.57
CA ALA A 527 11.84 2.75 19.62
C ALA A 527 12.81 3.70 20.36
N ALA A 528 12.28 4.51 21.27
CA ALA A 528 13.09 5.41 22.08
C ALA A 528 14.11 4.65 22.96
N ALA A 529 13.73 3.50 23.50
CA ALA A 529 14.62 2.65 24.29
C ALA A 529 15.76 2.07 23.43
N ALA A 530 15.45 1.60 22.24
CA ALA A 530 16.45 1.11 21.29
C ALA A 530 17.46 2.19 20.88
N LEU A 531 17.04 3.46 20.87
CA LEU A 531 17.91 4.61 20.62
C LEU A 531 18.62 5.14 21.87
N GLY A 532 18.43 4.55 23.05
CA GLY A 532 18.96 5.06 24.31
C GLY A 532 18.29 6.36 24.81
N LEU A 533 17.14 6.73 24.23
CA LEU A 533 16.44 8.01 24.48
C LEU A 533 15.13 7.86 25.25
N SER A 534 14.87 6.71 25.88
CA SER A 534 13.59 6.39 26.54
C SER A 534 13.22 7.32 27.69
N LEU A 535 14.17 8.04 28.27
CA LEU A 535 13.88 9.06 29.28
C LEU A 535 13.31 10.35 28.68
N ARG A 536 13.46 10.55 27.38
CA ARG A 536 13.09 11.80 26.68
C ARG A 536 11.99 11.63 25.64
N LEU A 537 11.99 10.53 24.91
CA LEU A 537 11.13 10.30 23.76
C LEU A 537 10.18 9.11 23.98
N GLY A 538 9.13 9.05 23.19
CA GLY A 538 8.21 7.92 23.11
C GLY A 538 7.33 7.71 24.34
N ARG A 539 7.24 8.69 25.23
CA ARG A 539 6.43 8.66 26.44
C ARG A 539 5.90 10.04 26.82
N LEU A 540 4.75 10.07 27.48
CA LEU A 540 4.22 11.26 28.13
C LEU A 540 4.43 11.12 29.65
N ALA A 541 5.54 11.65 30.14
CA ALA A 541 5.89 11.57 31.57
C ALA A 541 6.79 12.76 31.97
N PRO A 542 6.84 13.13 33.25
CA PRO A 542 7.73 14.19 33.73
C PRO A 542 9.18 13.96 33.29
N GLY A 543 9.79 15.01 32.75
CA GLY A 543 11.15 15.01 32.19
C GLY A 543 11.25 14.64 30.72
N ALA A 544 10.20 14.09 30.10
CA ALA A 544 10.15 13.81 28.66
C ALA A 544 9.96 15.09 27.83
N SER A 545 10.37 15.05 26.56
CA SER A 545 10.03 16.07 25.57
C SER A 545 8.52 16.15 25.40
N ALA A 546 7.99 17.33 25.16
CA ALA A 546 6.57 17.54 24.92
C ALA A 546 6.17 17.22 23.48
N ASP A 547 6.62 16.06 22.99
CA ASP A 547 6.27 15.53 21.68
C ASP A 547 4.92 14.81 21.81
N ILE A 548 3.84 15.50 21.42
CA ILE A 548 2.46 15.05 21.64
C ILE A 548 1.75 14.94 20.31
N VAL A 549 1.17 13.78 20.06
CA VAL A 549 0.27 13.51 18.93
C VAL A 549 -1.17 13.48 19.45
N LEU A 550 -2.04 14.18 18.77
CA LEU A 550 -3.46 14.25 19.08
C LEU A 550 -4.23 13.47 18.02
N VAL A 551 -5.03 12.53 18.44
CA VAL A 551 -5.83 11.69 17.54
C VAL A 551 -7.30 11.75 17.91
N ASP A 552 -8.15 11.64 16.89
CA ASP A 552 -9.59 11.51 17.06
C ASP A 552 -9.92 10.01 17.17
N GLY A 553 -10.32 9.57 18.36
CA GLY A 553 -10.63 8.18 18.63
C GLY A 553 -10.19 7.65 19.99
#